data_7c53494a35eee50e30b46318a1b495e3
#
_entry.id   7c53494a35eee50e30b46318a1b495e3
#
_cell.length_a   1.000
_cell.length_b   1.000
_cell.length_c   1.000
_cell.angle_alpha   90.00
_cell.angle_beta   90.00
_cell.angle_gamma   90.00
#
_symmetry.space_group_name_H-M   'P 1'
#
loop_
_entity.id
_entity.type
_entity.pdbx_description
1 polymer ?
#
loop_
_entity_poly.entity_id
_entity_poly.type
_entity_poly.pdbx_seq_one_letter_code
_entity_poly.pdbx_strand_id
1 'polypeptide(L)'
;MKKKFLSYIPIFLLALVSGCEKEAKTSSADKSPVCFYLASSATTRATDKAFEKGDAIGVYATVREDNGTVSPLLPSGNFADNKKYIFDGDKFIPDGAPNSIFITSHPIDYYAYYPYNSTISNPLEFRFNVAANQDVLTKSDLMFAKNTDGTGKNNVPLKFIHKLAKVTVSYSNEHLDGAAEKAVINKAYTGSIINLSTGEIRTLTNEEKRDITMFKSKTADTYFSAIFPAQTFSAVNPFITFNNSKEFKLSADRLFESGHASELPFMGKILEHQFSILPLEKNVGSKGELFSLSITSKKYYSVNGKIIPGTEAPADYICTSTGGDWLSYDKATRQVTVSENKDTQKGRTAIMTFKQVESNKSASCTVTQPAGEVTYGAWSVAISASPTTIAAS
;
A
#
# COMPACT_ATOMS: atom_id res chain seq x y z
N MET A 1 -71.48 49.10 -43.02
CA MET A 1 -72.42 48.52 -44.00
C MET A 1 -72.10 47.03 -44.14
N LYS A 2 -72.99 46.22 -43.59
CA LYS A 2 -73.83 45.19 -44.20
C LYS A 2 -73.07 44.42 -45.34
N LYS A 3 -72.88 43.03 -45.29
CA LYS A 3 -73.99 42.07 -45.34
C LYS A 3 -73.47 40.70 -44.95
N LYS A 4 -74.30 39.93 -44.17
CA LYS A 4 -74.33 38.48 -43.95
C LYS A 4 -74.68 37.79 -45.28
N PHE A 5 -74.10 36.62 -45.53
CA PHE A 5 -74.82 35.58 -46.26
C PHE A 5 -74.54 34.23 -45.65
N LEU A 6 -75.60 33.56 -45.30
CA LEU A 6 -75.80 32.22 -44.79
C LEU A 6 -76.09 31.32 -45.97
N SER A 7 -75.56 30.12 -46.09
CA SER A 7 -76.22 29.06 -46.83
C SER A 7 -75.56 27.67 -46.69
N TYR A 8 -76.25 26.79 -46.08
CA TYR A 8 -76.60 25.38 -46.35
C TYR A 8 -75.51 24.33 -46.48
N ILE A 9 -75.68 23.36 -45.53
CA ILE A 9 -75.21 21.98 -45.52
C ILE A 9 -75.95 21.15 -46.56
N PRO A 10 -75.35 20.13 -47.14
CA PRO A 10 -75.98 18.83 -47.17
C PRO A 10 -75.16 17.76 -46.50
N ILE A 11 -75.82 17.04 -45.63
CA ILE A 11 -75.45 15.73 -45.06
C ILE A 11 -75.37 14.70 -46.20
N PHE A 12 -74.16 14.06 -46.34
CA PHE A 12 -74.08 12.81 -47.12
C PHE A 12 -73.64 11.70 -46.19
N LEU A 13 -74.54 10.82 -45.91
CA LEU A 13 -74.38 9.58 -45.19
C LEU A 13 -73.77 8.55 -46.16
N LEU A 14 -72.56 8.04 -45.89
CA LEU A 14 -72.06 6.92 -46.63
C LEU A 14 -71.31 5.94 -45.71
N ALA A 15 -71.66 4.71 -45.94
CA ALA A 15 -71.52 3.47 -45.19
C ALA A 15 -70.15 3.13 -44.69
N LEU A 16 -70.17 2.54 -43.50
CA LEU A 16 -69.13 1.72 -42.90
C LEU A 16 -68.68 0.56 -43.82
N VAL A 17 -67.39 0.56 -44.16
CA VAL A 17 -66.71 -0.68 -44.53
C VAL A 17 -65.58 -0.86 -43.54
N SER A 18 -65.75 -1.79 -42.59
CA SER A 18 -64.73 -2.30 -41.68
C SER A 18 -63.73 -3.09 -42.47
N GLY A 19 -62.62 -2.44 -42.90
CA GLY A 19 -61.41 -3.07 -43.27
C GLY A 19 -60.51 -3.18 -42.07
N CYS A 20 -60.40 -4.37 -41.50
CA CYS A 20 -59.42 -4.70 -40.49
C CYS A 20 -58.06 -4.84 -41.20
N GLU A 21 -57.35 -3.72 -41.39
CA GLU A 21 -55.92 -3.78 -41.63
C GLU A 21 -55.21 -4.00 -40.27
N LYS A 22 -54.73 -5.24 -40.09
CA LYS A 22 -53.65 -5.49 -39.13
C LYS A 22 -52.48 -4.65 -39.55
N GLU A 23 -52.29 -3.50 -38.94
CA GLU A 23 -50.97 -2.86 -38.92
C GLU A 23 -50.02 -3.89 -38.29
N ALA A 24 -49.19 -4.50 -39.12
CA ALA A 24 -47.98 -5.14 -38.67
C ALA A 24 -47.18 -4.06 -37.96
N LYS A 25 -47.14 -4.11 -36.63
CA LYS A 25 -46.14 -3.38 -35.84
C LYS A 25 -44.78 -3.88 -36.29
N THR A 26 -44.23 -3.24 -37.32
CA THR A 26 -42.76 -3.24 -37.52
C THR A 26 -42.21 -2.63 -36.26
N SER A 27 -41.69 -3.46 -35.36
CA SER A 27 -40.87 -2.99 -34.26
C SER A 27 -39.75 -2.20 -34.92
N SER A 28 -39.79 -0.88 -34.80
CA SER A 28 -38.61 -0.08 -35.09
C SER A 28 -37.53 -0.64 -34.20
N ALA A 29 -36.57 -1.37 -34.77
CA ALA A 29 -35.38 -1.80 -34.05
C ALA A 29 -34.85 -0.55 -33.37
N ASP A 30 -34.64 -0.61 -32.08
CA ASP A 30 -34.09 0.47 -31.29
C ASP A 30 -32.80 0.95 -31.98
N LYS A 31 -32.86 2.13 -32.62
CA LYS A 31 -31.74 2.69 -33.40
C LYS A 31 -30.66 3.28 -32.49
N SER A 32 -30.74 3.08 -31.17
CA SER A 32 -29.72 3.52 -30.23
C SER A 32 -28.45 2.69 -30.39
N PRO A 33 -27.27 3.31 -30.39
CA PRO A 33 -26.02 2.56 -30.42
C PRO A 33 -25.81 1.76 -29.13
N VAL A 34 -25.00 0.71 -29.24
CA VAL A 34 -24.55 -0.07 -28.08
C VAL A 34 -23.75 0.83 -27.14
N CYS A 35 -23.99 0.71 -25.84
CA CYS A 35 -23.21 1.33 -24.77
C CYS A 35 -22.67 0.23 -23.86
N PHE A 36 -21.49 0.47 -23.26
CA PHE A 36 -20.87 -0.50 -22.37
C PHE A 36 -20.86 0.01 -20.93
N TYR A 37 -21.25 -0.85 -19.99
CA TYR A 37 -21.30 -0.56 -18.57
C TYR A 37 -20.25 -1.36 -17.82
N LEU A 38 -19.74 -0.81 -16.73
CA LEU A 38 -18.85 -1.55 -15.85
C LEU A 38 -19.67 -2.59 -15.06
N ALA A 39 -19.28 -3.86 -15.16
CA ALA A 39 -19.89 -4.90 -14.35
C ALA A 39 -19.57 -4.66 -12.87
N SER A 40 -20.58 -4.73 -11.99
CA SER A 40 -20.48 -4.42 -10.55
C SER A 40 -19.53 -5.33 -9.75
N SER A 41 -19.03 -6.40 -10.35
CA SER A 41 -18.04 -7.33 -9.75
C SER A 41 -16.62 -7.14 -10.30
N ALA A 42 -16.32 -6.02 -10.96
CA ALA A 42 -14.95 -5.72 -11.33
C ALA A 42 -14.14 -5.48 -10.05
N THR A 43 -13.46 -6.52 -9.57
CA THR A 43 -12.38 -6.37 -8.57
C THR A 43 -11.25 -5.64 -9.25
N THR A 44 -11.35 -4.31 -9.28
CA THR A 44 -10.18 -3.47 -9.52
C THR A 44 -9.19 -3.74 -8.38
N ARG A 45 -7.89 -3.63 -8.65
CA ARG A 45 -6.88 -3.67 -7.58
C ARG A 45 -7.32 -2.72 -6.48
N ALA A 46 -7.20 -3.09 -5.21
CA ALA A 46 -7.76 -2.39 -4.05
C ALA A 46 -7.42 -0.87 -3.95
N THR A 47 -6.54 -0.36 -4.80
CA THR A 47 -6.07 1.02 -4.83
C THR A 47 -6.18 1.71 -6.20
N ASP A 48 -6.69 1.02 -7.24
CA ASP A 48 -6.82 1.63 -8.56
C ASP A 48 -8.14 2.37 -8.65
N LYS A 49 -8.07 3.62 -9.13
CA LYS A 49 -9.24 4.45 -9.37
C LYS A 49 -10.16 3.79 -10.41
N ALA A 50 -11.46 4.01 -10.27
CA ALA A 50 -12.42 3.76 -11.32
C ALA A 50 -12.06 4.58 -12.59
N PHE A 51 -12.60 4.19 -13.74
CA PHE A 51 -12.49 5.01 -14.96
C PHE A 51 -12.94 6.46 -14.67
N GLU A 52 -12.20 7.41 -15.24
CA GLU A 52 -12.52 8.83 -15.13
C GLU A 52 -13.22 9.30 -16.42
N LYS A 53 -14.09 10.30 -16.30
CA LYS A 53 -14.75 10.90 -17.45
C LYS A 53 -13.74 11.34 -18.50
N GLY A 54 -13.90 10.83 -19.73
CA GLY A 54 -12.96 11.05 -20.83
C GLY A 54 -12.02 9.88 -21.10
N ASP A 55 -11.93 8.89 -20.21
CA ASP A 55 -11.21 7.65 -20.50
C ASP A 55 -11.79 6.97 -21.73
N ALA A 56 -10.91 6.45 -22.60
CA ALA A 56 -11.32 5.85 -23.84
C ALA A 56 -10.88 4.39 -23.96
N ILE A 57 -11.79 3.54 -24.42
CA ILE A 57 -11.56 2.13 -24.71
C ILE A 57 -11.66 1.88 -26.23
N GLY A 58 -10.94 0.85 -26.70
CA GLY A 58 -11.14 0.30 -28.04
C GLY A 58 -12.01 -0.96 -27.97
N VAL A 59 -12.94 -1.07 -28.91
CA VAL A 59 -13.89 -2.17 -28.98
C VAL A 59 -13.83 -2.84 -30.33
N TYR A 60 -13.71 -4.17 -30.31
CA TYR A 60 -13.92 -5.05 -31.43
C TYR A 60 -15.20 -5.86 -31.21
N ALA A 61 -15.87 -6.22 -32.29
CA ALA A 61 -17.07 -7.05 -32.22
C ALA A 61 -17.14 -8.07 -33.35
N THR A 62 -17.66 -9.24 -33.04
CA THR A 62 -17.98 -10.29 -34.01
C THR A 62 -19.46 -10.66 -33.91
N VAL A 63 -20.09 -10.95 -35.03
CA VAL A 63 -21.48 -11.42 -35.11
C VAL A 63 -21.47 -12.93 -35.18
N ARG A 64 -22.33 -13.60 -34.41
CA ARG A 64 -22.49 -15.07 -34.48
C ARG A 64 -23.23 -15.46 -35.73
N GLU A 65 -22.97 -16.68 -36.18
CA GLU A 65 -23.70 -17.28 -37.31
C GLU A 65 -25.18 -17.57 -36.94
N ASP A 66 -26.01 -17.85 -37.93
CA ASP A 66 -27.46 -18.15 -37.77
C ASP A 66 -27.75 -19.31 -36.80
N ASN A 67 -26.83 -20.27 -36.74
CA ASN A 67 -26.90 -21.40 -35.83
C ASN A 67 -26.39 -21.12 -34.42
N GLY A 68 -25.99 -19.87 -34.13
CA GLY A 68 -25.40 -19.43 -32.87
C GLY A 68 -23.91 -19.71 -32.69
N THR A 69 -23.24 -20.23 -33.71
CA THR A 69 -21.79 -20.48 -33.70
C THR A 69 -21.03 -19.16 -33.53
N VAL A 70 -20.07 -19.16 -32.62
CA VAL A 70 -19.20 -18.00 -32.34
C VAL A 70 -18.24 -17.76 -33.52
N SER A 71 -18.30 -16.57 -34.10
CA SER A 71 -17.31 -16.14 -35.07
C SER A 71 -16.02 -15.71 -34.40
N PRO A 72 -14.85 -16.20 -34.82
CA PRO A 72 -13.58 -15.80 -34.21
C PRO A 72 -13.29 -14.32 -34.48
N LEU A 73 -12.58 -13.68 -33.53
CA LEU A 73 -11.99 -12.38 -33.78
C LEU A 73 -10.87 -12.53 -34.83
N LEU A 74 -10.93 -11.73 -35.89
CA LEU A 74 -9.96 -11.72 -36.98
C LEU A 74 -8.95 -10.56 -36.82
N PRO A 75 -7.80 -10.61 -37.50
CA PRO A 75 -6.86 -9.50 -37.56
C PRO A 75 -7.49 -8.19 -38.08
N SER A 76 -8.47 -8.29 -38.98
CA SER A 76 -9.24 -7.17 -39.52
C SER A 76 -10.52 -7.69 -40.21
N GLY A 77 -11.46 -6.78 -40.52
CA GLY A 77 -12.71 -7.13 -41.20
C GLY A 77 -13.74 -7.76 -40.27
N ASN A 78 -13.66 -7.49 -38.96
CA ASN A 78 -14.67 -7.88 -38.01
C ASN A 78 -15.94 -7.05 -38.19
N PHE A 79 -17.03 -7.42 -37.57
CA PHE A 79 -18.25 -6.61 -37.55
C PHE A 79 -17.98 -5.19 -37.04
N ALA A 80 -17.10 -5.07 -36.07
CA ALA A 80 -16.55 -3.78 -35.64
C ALA A 80 -15.06 -3.93 -35.34
N ASP A 81 -14.24 -3.07 -35.96
CA ASP A 81 -12.82 -3.00 -35.77
C ASP A 81 -12.47 -1.72 -35.00
N ASN A 82 -11.84 -1.86 -33.83
CA ASN A 82 -11.23 -0.81 -33.03
C ASN A 82 -12.09 0.45 -32.85
N LYS A 83 -13.38 0.28 -32.56
CA LYS A 83 -14.29 1.39 -32.32
C LYS A 83 -13.96 2.08 -31.02
N LYS A 84 -13.83 3.41 -31.06
CA LYS A 84 -13.50 4.22 -29.87
C LYS A 84 -14.76 4.54 -29.08
N TYR A 85 -14.73 4.21 -27.80
CA TYR A 85 -15.78 4.56 -26.84
C TYR A 85 -15.18 5.38 -25.69
N ILE A 86 -15.92 6.39 -25.24
CA ILE A 86 -15.49 7.32 -24.18
C ILE A 86 -16.36 7.14 -22.95
N PHE A 87 -15.77 7.10 -21.78
CA PHE A 87 -16.49 7.06 -20.51
C PHE A 87 -17.10 8.44 -20.19
N ASP A 88 -18.42 8.50 -20.06
CA ASP A 88 -19.14 9.75 -19.79
C ASP A 88 -19.28 10.08 -18.29
N GLY A 89 -18.87 9.14 -17.44
CA GLY A 89 -19.00 9.16 -15.98
C GLY A 89 -19.92 8.07 -15.42
N ASP A 90 -20.68 7.41 -16.29
CA ASP A 90 -21.60 6.30 -15.97
C ASP A 90 -21.33 5.08 -16.86
N LYS A 91 -21.12 5.29 -18.13
CA LYS A 91 -20.95 4.27 -19.17
C LYS A 91 -20.02 4.73 -20.28
N PHE A 92 -19.58 3.78 -21.10
CA PHE A 92 -18.86 4.06 -22.34
C PHE A 92 -19.85 4.26 -23.48
N ILE A 93 -19.78 5.41 -24.10
CA ILE A 93 -20.58 5.81 -25.27
C ILE A 93 -19.67 5.94 -26.51
N PRO A 94 -20.17 5.72 -27.74
CA PRO A 94 -19.35 5.85 -28.94
C PRO A 94 -18.84 7.28 -29.12
N ASP A 95 -17.56 7.42 -29.52
CA ASP A 95 -16.94 8.71 -29.85
C ASP A 95 -17.39 9.14 -31.26
N GLY A 96 -18.63 9.61 -31.35
CA GLY A 96 -19.29 10.01 -32.59
C GLY A 96 -19.79 8.86 -33.46
N ALA A 97 -20.55 9.19 -34.50
CA ALA A 97 -21.25 8.26 -35.37
C ALA A 97 -20.36 7.16 -36.02
N PRO A 98 -19.11 7.45 -36.46
CA PRO A 98 -18.26 6.40 -37.07
C PRO A 98 -17.85 5.28 -36.10
N ASN A 99 -17.95 5.52 -34.81
CA ASN A 99 -17.62 4.57 -33.74
C ASN A 99 -18.84 3.81 -33.22
N SER A 100 -20.06 4.14 -33.71
CA SER A 100 -21.29 3.52 -33.24
C SER A 100 -21.39 2.08 -33.70
N ILE A 101 -21.63 1.16 -32.78
CA ILE A 101 -22.01 -0.23 -33.04
C ILE A 101 -23.52 -0.34 -32.78
N PHE A 102 -24.24 -0.96 -33.67
CA PHE A 102 -25.67 -1.19 -33.54
C PHE A 102 -25.98 -2.67 -33.41
N ILE A 103 -27.01 -3.02 -32.67
CA ILE A 103 -27.48 -4.40 -32.58
C ILE A 103 -27.96 -4.89 -33.97
N THR A 104 -27.82 -6.17 -34.17
CA THR A 104 -28.28 -6.87 -35.38
C THR A 104 -29.35 -7.91 -35.03
N SER A 105 -29.89 -8.62 -36.01
CA SER A 105 -30.73 -9.80 -35.80
C SER A 105 -30.00 -10.95 -35.11
N HIS A 106 -28.66 -10.95 -35.20
CA HIS A 106 -27.79 -12.00 -34.65
C HIS A 106 -27.10 -11.52 -33.38
N PRO A 107 -26.81 -12.41 -32.43
CA PRO A 107 -26.05 -12.11 -31.25
C PRO A 107 -24.63 -11.61 -31.58
N ILE A 108 -24.12 -10.68 -30.76
CA ILE A 108 -22.81 -10.05 -30.94
C ILE A 108 -21.93 -10.37 -29.74
N ASP A 109 -20.68 -10.73 -30.00
CA ASP A 109 -19.61 -10.86 -29.02
C ASP A 109 -18.69 -9.65 -29.08
N TYR A 110 -18.25 -9.15 -27.90
CA TYR A 110 -17.46 -7.93 -27.76
C TYR A 110 -16.14 -8.20 -27.05
N TYR A 111 -15.08 -7.53 -27.55
CA TYR A 111 -13.73 -7.57 -27.00
C TYR A 111 -13.28 -6.12 -26.82
N ALA A 112 -12.91 -5.74 -25.60
CA ALA A 112 -12.56 -4.37 -25.27
C ALA A 112 -11.21 -4.30 -24.58
N TYR A 113 -10.50 -3.19 -24.78
CA TYR A 113 -9.23 -2.91 -24.12
C TYR A 113 -9.11 -1.43 -23.75
N TYR A 114 -8.29 -1.14 -22.78
CA TYR A 114 -7.92 0.20 -22.32
C TYR A 114 -6.41 0.28 -22.11
N PRO A 115 -5.75 1.40 -22.37
CA PRO A 115 -6.27 2.64 -22.98
C PRO A 115 -6.43 2.48 -24.50
N TYR A 116 -7.35 3.26 -25.11
CA TYR A 116 -7.57 3.26 -26.55
C TYR A 116 -6.29 3.61 -27.31
N ASN A 117 -6.03 2.84 -28.37
CA ASN A 117 -4.95 3.08 -29.31
C ASN A 117 -5.48 2.98 -30.76
N SER A 118 -5.39 4.09 -31.52
CA SER A 118 -5.88 4.14 -32.90
C SER A 118 -5.01 3.37 -33.90
N THR A 119 -3.80 2.94 -33.50
CA THR A 119 -2.80 2.38 -34.44
C THR A 119 -2.74 0.85 -34.42
N ILE A 120 -3.67 0.18 -33.74
CA ILE A 120 -3.70 -1.29 -33.72
C ILE A 120 -4.05 -1.82 -35.13
N SER A 121 -3.14 -2.57 -35.72
CA SER A 121 -3.34 -3.24 -37.02
C SER A 121 -3.79 -4.69 -36.87
N ASN A 122 -3.48 -5.36 -35.77
CA ASN A 122 -3.86 -6.73 -35.49
C ASN A 122 -4.23 -6.91 -34.00
N PRO A 123 -5.52 -7.11 -33.67
CA PRO A 123 -5.96 -7.33 -32.31
C PRO A 123 -5.49 -8.67 -31.71
N LEU A 124 -5.10 -9.64 -32.52
CA LEU A 124 -4.59 -10.93 -32.05
C LEU A 124 -3.12 -10.86 -31.62
N GLU A 125 -2.40 -9.81 -32.06
CA GLU A 125 -1.01 -9.53 -31.72
C GLU A 125 -0.82 -8.04 -31.38
N PHE A 126 -1.67 -7.51 -30.54
CA PHE A 126 -1.60 -6.11 -30.15
C PHE A 126 -0.38 -5.86 -29.27
N ARG A 127 0.59 -5.13 -29.83
CA ARG A 127 1.78 -4.68 -29.09
C ARG A 127 1.43 -3.50 -28.20
N PHE A 128 1.76 -3.60 -26.93
CA PHE A 128 1.60 -2.54 -25.93
C PHE A 128 2.93 -2.28 -25.23
N ASN A 129 3.33 -1.00 -25.18
CA ASN A 129 4.52 -0.57 -24.46
C ASN A 129 4.11 0.35 -23.32
N VAL A 130 4.61 0.09 -22.13
CA VAL A 130 4.47 1.05 -21.02
C VAL A 130 5.42 2.24 -21.22
N ALA A 131 5.01 3.39 -20.72
CA ALA A 131 5.85 4.60 -20.79
C ALA A 131 7.09 4.44 -19.89
N ALA A 132 8.24 4.91 -20.37
CA ALA A 132 9.46 4.98 -19.57
C ALA A 132 9.35 6.06 -18.48
N ASN A 133 8.58 7.11 -18.69
CA ASN A 133 8.18 8.07 -17.66
C ASN A 133 6.67 7.92 -17.38
N GLN A 134 6.32 7.51 -16.17
CA GLN A 134 4.94 7.21 -15.79
C GLN A 134 4.29 8.31 -14.96
N ASP A 135 4.44 9.58 -15.34
CA ASP A 135 3.77 10.71 -14.70
C ASP A 135 2.24 10.55 -14.67
N VAL A 136 1.69 9.81 -15.62
CA VAL A 136 0.28 9.41 -15.69
C VAL A 136 0.21 7.89 -15.76
N LEU A 137 -0.05 7.26 -14.63
CA LEU A 137 0.01 5.81 -14.47
C LEU A 137 -1.00 5.07 -15.38
N THR A 138 -2.19 5.65 -15.56
CA THR A 138 -3.28 5.07 -16.37
C THR A 138 -2.92 4.86 -17.84
N LYS A 139 -1.98 5.66 -18.40
CA LYS A 139 -1.49 5.47 -19.78
C LYS A 139 -0.68 4.19 -19.95
N SER A 140 -0.15 3.64 -18.88
CA SER A 140 0.61 2.38 -18.85
C SER A 140 -0.21 1.21 -18.31
N ASP A 141 -1.49 1.40 -17.96
CA ASP A 141 -2.32 0.38 -17.35
C ASP A 141 -3.19 -0.32 -18.38
N LEU A 142 -2.61 -1.32 -19.05
CA LEU A 142 -3.34 -2.14 -20.02
C LEU A 142 -4.40 -2.98 -19.32
N MET A 143 -5.67 -2.76 -19.70
CA MET A 143 -6.80 -3.56 -19.22
C MET A 143 -7.52 -4.22 -20.39
N PHE A 144 -8.13 -5.36 -20.11
CA PHE A 144 -8.88 -6.16 -21.07
C PHE A 144 -10.22 -6.58 -20.50
N ALA A 145 -11.26 -6.56 -21.33
CA ALA A 145 -12.58 -7.10 -21.04
C ALA A 145 -13.15 -7.81 -22.26
N LYS A 146 -13.99 -8.81 -22.03
CA LYS A 146 -14.82 -9.39 -23.10
C LYS A 146 -16.22 -9.68 -22.57
N ASN A 147 -17.18 -9.62 -23.48
CA ASN A 147 -18.53 -10.15 -23.29
C ASN A 147 -18.83 -11.03 -24.52
N THR A 148 -18.79 -12.33 -24.31
CA THR A 148 -18.98 -13.37 -25.33
C THR A 148 -20.21 -14.22 -25.00
N ASP A 149 -21.23 -13.60 -24.40
CA ASP A 149 -22.50 -14.25 -24.09
C ASP A 149 -23.48 -14.23 -25.29
N GLY A 150 -23.07 -13.58 -26.37
CA GLY A 150 -23.90 -13.41 -27.55
C GLY A 150 -25.10 -12.52 -27.26
N THR A 151 -24.87 -11.27 -26.92
CA THR A 151 -25.93 -10.33 -26.57
C THR A 151 -26.53 -9.63 -27.80
N GLY A 152 -27.86 -9.49 -27.80
CA GLY A 152 -28.60 -8.59 -28.69
C GLY A 152 -29.10 -7.32 -28.02
N LYS A 153 -28.48 -6.92 -26.91
CA LYS A 153 -28.89 -5.75 -26.10
C LYS A 153 -27.98 -4.55 -26.37
N ASN A 154 -28.57 -3.34 -26.28
CA ASN A 154 -27.80 -2.09 -26.39
C ASN A 154 -26.93 -1.78 -25.16
N ASN A 155 -27.22 -2.40 -24.02
CA ASN A 155 -26.49 -2.20 -22.76
C ASN A 155 -25.67 -3.46 -22.45
N VAL A 156 -24.36 -3.39 -22.65
CA VAL A 156 -23.47 -4.54 -22.55
C VAL A 156 -22.54 -4.36 -21.32
N PRO A 157 -22.58 -5.27 -20.34
CA PRO A 157 -21.66 -5.22 -19.22
C PRO A 157 -20.26 -5.67 -19.63
N LEU A 158 -19.23 -4.94 -19.21
CA LEU A 158 -17.83 -5.29 -19.37
C LEU A 158 -17.14 -5.38 -18.02
N LYS A 159 -16.42 -6.48 -17.80
CA LYS A 159 -15.56 -6.67 -16.62
C LYS A 159 -14.10 -6.52 -17.05
N PHE A 160 -13.53 -5.35 -16.79
CA PHE A 160 -12.12 -5.11 -17.08
C PHE A 160 -11.21 -5.78 -16.05
N ILE A 161 -10.14 -6.38 -16.54
CA ILE A 161 -9.04 -6.94 -15.74
C ILE A 161 -7.72 -6.32 -16.18
N HIS A 162 -6.87 -5.96 -15.24
CA HIS A 162 -5.52 -5.49 -15.51
C HIS A 162 -4.68 -6.60 -16.10
N LYS A 163 -3.83 -6.28 -17.05
CA LYS A 163 -3.00 -7.25 -17.78
C LYS A 163 -1.51 -7.11 -17.50
N LEU A 164 -1.10 -6.11 -16.77
CA LEU A 164 0.29 -5.86 -16.41
C LEU A 164 0.51 -5.97 -14.90
N ALA A 165 1.75 -6.10 -14.49
CA ALA A 165 2.14 -6.04 -13.08
C ALA A 165 2.18 -4.58 -12.61
N LYS A 166 1.73 -4.33 -11.38
CA LYS A 166 1.87 -3.04 -10.69
C LYS A 166 2.72 -3.23 -9.44
N VAL A 167 3.65 -2.33 -9.21
CA VAL A 167 4.36 -2.22 -7.95
C VAL A 167 4.12 -0.86 -7.34
N THR A 168 3.84 -0.84 -6.04
CA THR A 168 3.82 0.38 -5.23
C THR A 168 4.90 0.23 -4.17
N VAL A 169 5.80 1.21 -4.10
CA VAL A 169 6.83 1.25 -3.09
C VAL A 169 6.55 2.37 -2.11
N SER A 170 6.69 2.08 -0.83
CA SER A 170 6.71 3.08 0.23
C SER A 170 8.11 3.18 0.82
N TYR A 171 8.50 4.38 1.25
CA TYR A 171 9.80 4.60 1.88
C TYR A 171 9.64 5.50 3.11
N SER A 172 10.65 5.48 4.00
CA SER A 172 10.75 6.42 5.11
C SER A 172 11.83 7.47 4.82
N ASN A 173 11.55 8.74 5.07
CA ASN A 173 12.47 9.86 4.86
C ASN A 173 13.78 9.70 5.65
N GLU A 174 13.74 9.02 6.79
CA GLU A 174 14.92 8.73 7.62
C GLU A 174 15.98 7.90 6.91
N HIS A 175 15.63 7.24 5.82
CA HIS A 175 16.50 6.33 5.08
C HIS A 175 17.14 6.92 3.82
N LEU A 176 16.65 8.07 3.37
CA LEU A 176 17.07 8.68 2.11
C LEU A 176 17.90 9.96 2.29
N ASP A 177 18.24 10.34 3.53
CA ASP A 177 18.89 11.64 3.83
C ASP A 177 18.08 12.82 3.27
N GLY A 178 16.73 12.69 3.29
CA GLY A 178 15.78 13.68 2.80
C GLY A 178 14.60 13.08 2.03
N ALA A 179 13.77 13.93 1.46
CA ALA A 179 12.60 13.50 0.69
C ALA A 179 13.02 12.82 -0.63
N ALA A 180 12.30 11.77 -1.02
CA ALA A 180 12.42 11.21 -2.36
C ALA A 180 11.61 12.04 -3.34
N GLU A 181 12.29 12.64 -4.31
CA GLU A 181 11.64 13.39 -5.38
C GLU A 181 11.41 12.51 -6.61
N LYS A 182 12.23 11.49 -6.78
CA LYS A 182 12.18 10.59 -7.93
C LYS A 182 12.52 9.16 -7.51
N ALA A 183 11.78 8.20 -8.06
CA ALA A 183 12.09 6.78 -7.98
C ALA A 183 12.09 6.17 -9.38
N VAL A 184 13.03 5.26 -9.62
CA VAL A 184 13.26 4.62 -10.93
C VAL A 184 13.36 3.11 -10.74
N ILE A 185 12.51 2.34 -11.43
CA ILE A 185 12.72 0.88 -11.58
C ILE A 185 13.84 0.68 -12.61
N ASN A 186 14.86 -0.05 -12.22
CA ASN A 186 16.04 -0.26 -13.06
C ASN A 186 15.84 -1.46 -13.98
N LYS A 187 16.18 -1.29 -15.26
CA LYS A 187 16.32 -2.37 -16.26
C LYS A 187 15.11 -3.29 -16.34
N ALA A 188 13.90 -2.71 -16.58
CA ALA A 188 12.67 -3.44 -16.82
C ALA A 188 12.43 -3.68 -18.32
N TYR A 189 11.80 -4.80 -18.67
CA TYR A 189 11.13 -4.93 -19.97
C TYR A 189 9.88 -4.04 -19.98
N THR A 190 9.67 -3.31 -21.07
CA THR A 190 8.56 -2.37 -21.21
C THR A 190 7.53 -2.78 -22.23
N GLY A 191 7.87 -3.73 -23.10
CA GLY A 191 7.04 -4.21 -24.19
C GLY A 191 6.28 -5.50 -23.85
N SER A 192 5.05 -5.61 -24.33
CA SER A 192 4.23 -6.81 -24.27
C SER A 192 3.39 -6.96 -25.53
N ILE A 193 2.90 -8.18 -25.79
CA ILE A 193 1.89 -8.48 -26.80
C ILE A 193 0.70 -9.13 -26.11
N ILE A 194 -0.50 -8.62 -26.40
CA ILE A 194 -1.76 -9.20 -25.94
C ILE A 194 -2.58 -9.69 -27.14
N ASN A 195 -3.22 -10.86 -26.98
CA ASN A 195 -4.24 -11.36 -27.89
C ASN A 195 -5.62 -10.94 -27.37
N LEU A 196 -6.31 -10.03 -28.05
CA LEU A 196 -7.62 -9.52 -27.61
C LEU A 196 -8.76 -10.54 -27.77
N SER A 197 -8.57 -11.66 -28.47
CA SER A 197 -9.55 -12.74 -28.50
C SER A 197 -9.58 -13.52 -27.17
N THR A 198 -8.39 -13.80 -26.61
CA THR A 198 -8.24 -14.62 -25.41
C THR A 198 -7.97 -13.79 -24.16
N GLY A 199 -7.36 -12.63 -24.31
CA GLY A 199 -6.81 -11.83 -23.24
C GLY A 199 -5.45 -12.33 -22.73
N GLU A 200 -4.83 -13.30 -23.39
CA GLU A 200 -3.48 -13.77 -23.07
C GLU A 200 -2.45 -12.70 -23.40
N ILE A 201 -1.48 -12.54 -22.51
CA ILE A 201 -0.41 -11.55 -22.65
C ILE A 201 0.95 -12.20 -22.44
N ARG A 202 1.93 -11.76 -23.21
CA ARG A 202 3.34 -12.16 -23.04
C ARG A 202 4.27 -10.94 -23.04
N THR A 203 5.31 -10.99 -22.23
CA THR A 203 6.36 -9.98 -22.17
C THR A 203 7.33 -10.15 -23.34
N LEU A 204 7.78 -9.06 -23.94
CA LEU A 204 8.80 -9.06 -25.00
C LEU A 204 10.21 -9.10 -24.37
N THR A 205 10.70 -10.31 -24.07
CA THR A 205 11.99 -10.52 -23.41
C THR A 205 13.18 -10.46 -24.36
N ASN A 206 12.96 -10.37 -25.65
CA ASN A 206 13.97 -10.19 -26.69
C ASN A 206 14.32 -8.71 -26.96
N GLU A 207 13.68 -7.80 -26.22
CA GLU A 207 13.93 -6.36 -26.32
C GLU A 207 14.91 -5.87 -25.25
N GLU A 208 15.45 -4.69 -25.47
CA GLU A 208 16.32 -4.04 -24.48
C GLU A 208 15.52 -3.60 -23.25
N LYS A 209 16.04 -3.90 -22.08
CA LYS A 209 15.49 -3.41 -20.81
C LYS A 209 15.75 -1.92 -20.65
N ARG A 210 14.76 -1.22 -20.12
CA ARG A 210 14.79 0.23 -19.89
C ARG A 210 14.48 0.58 -18.45
N ASP A 211 14.94 1.73 -18.04
CA ASP A 211 14.58 2.28 -16.74
C ASP A 211 13.18 2.90 -16.83
N ILE A 212 12.38 2.72 -15.76
CA ILE A 212 11.03 3.28 -15.66
C ILE A 212 11.01 4.29 -14.51
N THR A 213 10.83 5.58 -14.83
CA THR A 213 10.53 6.59 -13.82
C THR A 213 9.13 6.37 -13.30
N MET A 214 9.01 6.17 -11.98
CA MET A 214 7.77 5.84 -11.32
C MET A 214 6.88 7.07 -11.12
N PHE A 215 5.59 6.85 -11.06
CA PHE A 215 4.60 7.84 -10.63
C PHE A 215 4.78 8.13 -9.13
N LYS A 216 4.99 9.41 -8.77
CA LYS A 216 4.96 9.86 -7.37
C LYS A 216 3.52 10.14 -6.97
N SER A 217 3.06 9.58 -5.86
CA SER A 217 1.71 9.85 -5.35
C SER A 217 1.55 11.33 -5.01
N LYS A 218 0.40 11.90 -5.37
CA LYS A 218 0.04 13.30 -5.02
C LYS A 218 -0.59 13.41 -3.63
N THR A 219 -1.04 12.29 -3.07
CA THR A 219 -1.74 12.25 -1.78
C THR A 219 -0.88 11.74 -0.63
N ALA A 220 0.25 11.08 -0.95
CA ALA A 220 1.18 10.58 0.03
C ALA A 220 2.60 10.62 -0.54
N ASP A 221 3.39 11.60 -0.12
CA ASP A 221 4.74 11.89 -0.64
C ASP A 221 5.72 10.72 -0.52
N THR A 222 5.38 9.70 0.28
CA THR A 222 6.21 8.52 0.53
C THR A 222 5.90 7.33 -0.37
N TYR A 223 5.02 7.48 -1.38
CA TYR A 223 4.62 6.40 -2.27
C TYR A 223 4.96 6.67 -3.72
N PHE A 224 5.57 5.66 -4.34
CA PHE A 224 5.81 5.62 -5.78
C PHE A 224 5.19 4.37 -6.39
N SER A 225 4.62 4.49 -7.58
CA SER A 225 4.02 3.34 -8.29
C SER A 225 4.55 3.24 -9.70
N ALA A 226 4.68 2.01 -10.20
CA ALA A 226 4.98 1.73 -11.60
C ALA A 226 4.20 0.53 -12.10
N ILE A 227 3.94 0.52 -13.42
CA ILE A 227 3.31 -0.58 -14.14
C ILE A 227 4.28 -1.05 -15.22
N PHE A 228 4.45 -2.37 -15.33
CA PHE A 228 5.34 -2.99 -16.31
C PHE A 228 4.86 -4.40 -16.67
N PRO A 229 5.27 -4.97 -17.80
CA PRO A 229 4.98 -6.36 -18.15
C PRO A 229 5.50 -7.35 -17.11
N ALA A 230 4.79 -8.47 -16.93
CA ALA A 230 5.19 -9.52 -15.99
C ALA A 230 6.63 -9.97 -16.23
N GLN A 231 7.48 -9.92 -15.20
CA GLN A 231 8.90 -10.27 -15.29
C GLN A 231 9.52 -10.55 -13.93
N THR A 232 10.64 -11.25 -13.94
CA THR A 232 11.46 -11.49 -12.75
C THR A 232 12.57 -10.45 -12.66
N PHE A 233 12.74 -9.85 -11.48
CA PHE A 233 13.89 -9.05 -11.12
C PHE A 233 14.81 -9.82 -10.19
N SER A 234 16.11 -9.77 -10.47
CA SER A 234 17.11 -10.45 -9.67
C SER A 234 17.50 -9.63 -8.44
N ALA A 235 17.72 -10.29 -7.32
CA ALA A 235 18.22 -9.71 -6.08
C ALA A 235 19.67 -9.24 -6.18
N VAL A 236 20.41 -9.69 -7.19
CA VAL A 236 21.85 -9.31 -7.39
C VAL A 236 21.97 -7.85 -7.78
N ASN A 237 21.08 -7.36 -8.64
CA ASN A 237 21.12 -6.02 -9.20
C ASN A 237 20.20 -5.05 -8.42
N PRO A 238 20.49 -3.75 -8.44
CA PRO A 238 19.57 -2.75 -7.92
C PRO A 238 18.20 -2.85 -8.63
N PHE A 239 17.13 -2.99 -7.83
CA PHE A 239 15.77 -3.01 -8.34
C PHE A 239 15.23 -1.60 -8.54
N ILE A 240 15.49 -0.72 -7.58
CA ILE A 240 15.00 0.66 -7.59
C ILE A 240 16.10 1.64 -7.18
N THR A 241 16.11 2.80 -7.79
CA THR A 241 17.02 3.91 -7.46
C THR A 241 16.17 5.14 -7.10
N PHE A 242 16.42 5.71 -5.92
CA PHE A 242 15.82 6.98 -5.48
C PHE A 242 16.79 8.13 -5.70
N ASN A 243 16.30 9.29 -6.13
CA ASN A 243 17.04 10.54 -6.32
C ASN A 243 18.33 10.36 -7.13
N ASN A 244 18.34 9.40 -8.07
CA ASN A 244 19.50 9.04 -8.93
C ASN A 244 20.76 8.57 -8.17
N SER A 245 20.67 8.25 -6.88
CA SER A 245 21.86 7.90 -6.08
C SER A 245 21.66 6.76 -5.08
N LYS A 246 20.48 6.60 -4.50
CA LYS A 246 20.23 5.58 -3.47
C LYS A 246 19.61 4.34 -4.11
N GLU A 247 20.40 3.29 -4.21
CA GLU A 247 20.01 2.01 -4.81
C GLU A 247 19.50 1.02 -3.77
N PHE A 248 18.41 0.34 -4.09
CA PHE A 248 17.84 -0.72 -3.27
C PHE A 248 17.68 -2.00 -4.08
N LYS A 249 18.04 -3.11 -3.47
CA LYS A 249 17.90 -4.45 -4.03
C LYS A 249 16.72 -5.17 -3.39
N LEU A 250 16.19 -6.14 -4.11
CA LEU A 250 15.26 -7.11 -3.54
C LEU A 250 16.01 -8.06 -2.60
N SER A 251 15.33 -8.65 -1.62
CA SER A 251 15.92 -9.63 -0.70
C SER A 251 16.12 -11.01 -1.34
N ALA A 252 15.38 -11.30 -2.40
CA ALA A 252 15.47 -12.50 -3.24
C ALA A 252 14.96 -12.17 -4.64
N ASP A 253 15.29 -13.01 -5.63
CA ASP A 253 14.70 -12.92 -6.96
C ASP A 253 13.18 -12.94 -6.85
N ARG A 254 12.49 -12.05 -7.57
CA ARG A 254 11.04 -11.88 -7.46
C ARG A 254 10.37 -11.76 -8.81
N LEU A 255 9.39 -12.64 -9.02
CA LEU A 255 8.45 -12.52 -10.11
C LEU A 255 7.35 -11.52 -9.76
N PHE A 256 7.10 -10.56 -10.65
CA PHE A 256 5.93 -9.70 -10.63
C PHE A 256 4.98 -10.18 -11.71
N GLU A 257 3.82 -10.67 -11.29
CA GLU A 257 2.88 -11.37 -12.14
C GLU A 257 1.90 -10.42 -12.85
N SER A 258 1.44 -10.84 -14.02
CA SER A 258 0.40 -10.16 -14.80
C SER A 258 -0.90 -10.01 -13.98
N GLY A 259 -1.48 -8.81 -14.01
CA GLY A 259 -2.73 -8.52 -13.30
C GLY A 259 -2.61 -8.36 -11.78
N HIS A 260 -1.42 -8.51 -11.19
CA HIS A 260 -1.20 -8.39 -9.76
C HIS A 260 -0.58 -7.06 -9.36
N ALA A 261 -1.03 -6.54 -8.21
CA ALA A 261 -0.40 -5.42 -7.53
C ALA A 261 0.47 -5.93 -6.37
N SER A 262 1.69 -5.40 -6.26
CA SER A 262 2.62 -5.69 -5.19
C SER A 262 2.93 -4.42 -4.42
N GLU A 263 2.89 -4.49 -3.10
CA GLU A 263 3.38 -3.43 -2.23
C GLU A 263 4.73 -3.82 -1.65
N LEU A 264 5.69 -2.91 -1.73
CA LEU A 264 7.04 -3.09 -1.23
C LEU A 264 7.40 -1.94 -0.30
N PRO A 265 7.40 -2.17 1.01
CA PRO A 265 7.96 -1.20 1.93
C PRO A 265 9.49 -1.24 1.82
N PHE A 266 10.10 -0.20 1.27
CA PHE A 266 11.53 0.03 1.40
C PHE A 266 11.79 0.77 2.70
N MET A 267 11.80 0.03 3.76
CA MET A 267 12.37 0.47 5.01
C MET A 267 13.87 0.23 4.90
N GLY A 268 14.66 1.29 4.76
CA GLY A 268 16.12 1.20 4.84
C GLY A 268 16.55 0.62 6.19
N LYS A 269 17.87 0.59 6.44
CA LYS A 269 18.40 0.26 7.76
C LYS A 269 17.87 1.28 8.77
N ILE A 270 17.09 0.86 9.74
CA ILE A 270 16.70 1.69 10.88
C ILE A 270 17.77 1.55 11.94
N LEU A 271 18.33 2.67 12.40
CA LEU A 271 19.18 2.67 13.58
C LEU A 271 18.27 2.55 14.82
N GLU A 272 18.30 1.41 15.44
CA GLU A 272 17.57 1.13 16.66
C GLU A 272 18.50 1.16 17.87
N HIS A 273 17.93 1.45 19.03
CA HIS A 273 18.62 1.50 20.29
C HIS A 273 17.96 0.55 21.28
N GLN A 274 18.78 -0.16 22.04
CA GLN A 274 18.34 -0.97 23.17
C GLN A 274 18.98 -0.45 24.45
N PHE A 275 18.16 -0.24 25.47
CA PHE A 275 18.62 0.21 26.77
C PHE A 275 17.85 -0.49 27.89
N SER A 276 18.55 -1.08 28.85
CA SER A 276 17.96 -1.68 30.05
C SER A 276 18.99 -1.74 31.19
N ILE A 277 18.51 -1.72 32.40
CA ILE A 277 19.32 -1.93 33.60
C ILE A 277 18.65 -2.94 34.53
N LEU A 278 19.43 -3.67 35.30
CA LEU A 278 18.98 -4.58 36.35
C LEU A 278 19.98 -4.55 37.51
N PRO A 279 19.50 -4.61 38.80
CA PRO A 279 18.08 -4.60 39.19
C PRO A 279 17.47 -3.19 39.07
N LEU A 280 16.13 -3.12 39.02
CA LEU A 280 15.39 -1.85 39.03
C LEU A 280 15.19 -1.31 40.45
N GLU A 281 15.31 -2.19 41.47
CA GLU A 281 15.21 -1.88 42.86
C GLU A 281 16.28 -2.65 43.64
N LYS A 282 16.89 -2.00 44.63
CA LYS A 282 17.88 -2.59 45.48
C LYS A 282 17.68 -2.13 46.94
N ASN A 283 17.44 -3.07 47.84
CA ASN A 283 17.48 -2.83 49.27
C ASN A 283 18.87 -3.18 49.77
N VAL A 284 19.49 -2.26 50.49
CA VAL A 284 20.83 -2.41 51.05
C VAL A 284 20.78 -2.34 52.58
N GLY A 285 21.75 -2.97 53.24
CA GLY A 285 21.85 -2.89 54.71
C GLY A 285 22.26 -1.50 55.21
N SER A 286 22.00 -1.23 56.51
CA SER A 286 22.37 0.05 57.16
C SER A 286 23.87 0.36 57.09
N LYS A 287 24.72 -0.68 57.09
CA LYS A 287 26.19 -0.56 56.98
C LYS A 287 26.66 -0.13 55.58
N GLY A 288 25.75 -0.09 54.61
CA GLY A 288 26.11 0.11 53.22
C GLY A 288 26.63 -1.16 52.55
N GLU A 289 26.72 -1.13 51.25
CA GLU A 289 27.28 -2.23 50.46
C GLU A 289 27.73 -1.78 49.06
N LEU A 290 28.45 -2.66 48.39
CA LEU A 290 28.82 -2.55 47.01
C LEU A 290 27.99 -3.54 46.19
N PHE A 291 27.34 -3.07 45.14
CA PHE A 291 26.62 -3.97 44.19
C PHE A 291 26.81 -3.57 42.75
N SER A 292 26.63 -4.53 41.85
CA SER A 292 26.78 -4.29 40.41
C SER A 292 25.43 -4.13 39.71
N LEU A 293 25.41 -3.28 38.70
CA LEU A 293 24.30 -3.17 37.76
C LEU A 293 24.62 -3.88 36.46
N SER A 294 23.69 -4.71 35.98
CA SER A 294 23.73 -5.22 34.61
C SER A 294 23.12 -4.17 33.70
N ILE A 295 23.92 -3.56 32.83
CA ILE A 295 23.48 -2.50 31.92
C ILE A 295 23.67 -2.97 30.49
N THR A 296 22.55 -3.01 29.74
CA THR A 296 22.56 -3.18 28.29
C THR A 296 22.35 -1.82 27.65
N SER A 297 23.33 -1.31 26.95
CA SER A 297 23.26 -0.07 26.18
C SER A 297 23.94 -0.28 24.83
N LYS A 298 23.12 -0.48 23.79
CA LYS A 298 23.63 -0.75 22.47
C LYS A 298 22.74 -0.14 21.38
N LYS A 299 23.31 0.06 20.21
CA LYS A 299 22.64 0.44 18.99
C LYS A 299 22.93 -0.62 17.91
N TYR A 300 21.98 -0.78 16.98
CA TYR A 300 22.08 -1.69 15.86
C TYR A 300 21.20 -1.24 14.71
N TYR A 301 21.51 -1.73 13.52
CA TYR A 301 20.60 -1.53 12.40
C TYR A 301 19.61 -2.69 12.29
N SER A 302 18.36 -2.38 11.99
CA SER A 302 17.33 -3.36 11.65
C SER A 302 16.71 -3.06 10.29
N VAL A 303 16.16 -4.11 9.66
CA VAL A 303 15.32 -4.01 8.46
C VAL A 303 14.07 -4.81 8.73
N ASN A 304 12.90 -4.18 8.58
CA ASN A 304 11.61 -4.81 8.87
C ASN A 304 11.55 -5.44 10.29
N GLY A 305 12.11 -4.76 11.29
CA GLY A 305 12.16 -5.23 12.68
C GLY A 305 13.14 -6.38 12.92
N LYS A 306 13.91 -6.82 11.92
CA LYS A 306 14.95 -7.84 12.10
C LYS A 306 16.32 -7.19 12.19
N ILE A 307 17.06 -7.53 13.25
CA ILE A 307 18.43 -7.03 13.46
C ILE A 307 19.32 -7.51 12.31
N ILE A 308 20.11 -6.59 11.75
CA ILE A 308 21.14 -6.94 10.77
C ILE A 308 22.34 -7.48 11.54
N PRO A 309 22.76 -8.74 11.35
CA PRO A 309 23.89 -9.32 12.04
C PRO A 309 25.17 -8.49 11.85
N GLY A 310 25.97 -8.35 12.92
CA GLY A 310 27.24 -7.62 12.88
C GLY A 310 27.12 -6.08 12.92
N THR A 311 25.90 -5.53 13.10
CA THR A 311 25.72 -4.08 13.21
C THR A 311 25.58 -3.58 14.64
N GLU A 312 25.61 -4.48 15.62
CA GLU A 312 25.53 -4.12 17.04
C GLU A 312 26.80 -3.36 17.48
N ALA A 313 26.62 -2.25 18.13
CA ALA A 313 27.67 -1.44 18.71
C ALA A 313 27.25 -0.90 20.08
N PRO A 314 28.18 -0.70 21.03
CA PRO A 314 27.89 -0.02 22.28
C PRO A 314 27.34 1.40 22.01
N ALA A 315 26.37 1.80 22.85
CA ALA A 315 25.84 3.16 22.86
C ALA A 315 26.14 3.79 24.23
N ASP A 316 26.57 5.03 24.23
CA ASP A 316 26.95 5.72 25.44
C ASP A 316 25.73 6.11 26.30
N TYR A 317 25.94 6.22 27.62
CA TYR A 317 24.90 6.62 28.57
C TYR A 317 25.49 7.43 29.72
N ILE A 318 24.65 8.22 30.34
CA ILE A 318 24.95 8.99 31.54
C ILE A 318 24.12 8.48 32.72
N CYS A 319 24.64 8.68 33.93
CA CYS A 319 23.94 8.38 35.18
C CYS A 319 23.77 9.66 35.98
N THR A 320 22.58 9.87 36.51
CA THR A 320 22.28 10.90 37.52
C THR A 320 21.68 10.24 38.76
N SER A 321 21.95 10.77 39.94
CA SER A 321 21.45 10.23 41.22
C SER A 321 20.85 11.32 42.08
N THR A 322 19.78 11.00 42.81
CA THR A 322 19.20 11.85 43.86
C THR A 322 19.81 11.57 45.21
N GLY A 323 20.74 10.62 45.33
CA GLY A 323 21.30 10.14 46.58
C GLY A 323 22.40 11.03 47.18
N GLY A 324 22.86 12.08 46.49
CA GLY A 324 23.97 12.89 46.95
C GLY A 324 25.22 12.04 47.26
N ASP A 325 25.97 12.42 48.31
CA ASP A 325 27.29 11.84 48.62
C ASP A 325 27.25 10.40 49.18
N TRP A 326 26.08 9.88 49.52
CA TRP A 326 25.98 8.53 50.09
C TRP A 326 25.84 7.43 49.05
N LEU A 327 25.60 7.79 47.78
CA LEU A 327 25.39 6.87 46.67
C LEU A 327 26.23 7.32 45.48
N SER A 328 27.16 6.49 45.03
CA SER A 328 28.00 6.78 43.87
C SER A 328 27.95 5.60 42.88
N TYR A 329 28.18 5.91 41.61
CA TYR A 329 28.23 4.95 40.52
C TYR A 329 29.53 5.08 39.74
N ASP A 330 30.24 3.97 39.61
CA ASP A 330 31.40 3.88 38.72
C ASP A 330 30.99 3.22 37.41
N LYS A 331 31.06 3.98 36.31
CA LYS A 331 30.67 3.56 34.97
C LYS A 331 31.62 2.49 34.42
N ALA A 332 32.91 2.51 34.75
CA ALA A 332 33.88 1.57 34.23
C ALA A 332 33.67 0.16 34.78
N THR A 333 33.40 0.06 36.07
CA THR A 333 33.16 -1.20 36.76
C THR A 333 31.68 -1.60 36.83
N ARG A 334 30.77 -0.63 36.52
CA ARG A 334 29.31 -0.74 36.68
C ARG A 334 28.89 -1.03 38.11
N GLN A 335 29.67 -0.58 39.09
CA GLN A 335 29.43 -0.75 40.52
C GLN A 335 28.78 0.45 41.14
N VAL A 336 27.90 0.20 42.05
CA VAL A 336 27.25 1.17 42.90
C VAL A 336 27.81 1.02 44.33
N THR A 337 28.33 2.10 44.91
CA THR A 337 28.80 2.16 46.29
C THR A 337 27.76 2.88 47.10
N VAL A 338 27.29 2.24 48.15
CA VAL A 338 26.37 2.80 49.16
C VAL A 338 27.11 2.90 50.48
N SER A 339 27.25 4.12 51.03
CA SER A 339 27.89 4.35 52.31
C SER A 339 26.96 3.98 53.48
N GLU A 340 27.54 3.81 54.69
CA GLU A 340 26.78 3.55 55.93
C GLU A 340 25.76 4.67 56.20
N ASN A 341 24.56 4.29 56.59
CA ASN A 341 23.58 5.24 57.14
C ASN A 341 23.78 5.37 58.64
N LYS A 342 24.33 6.48 59.07
CA LYS A 342 24.58 6.78 60.47
C LYS A 342 23.36 7.38 61.18
N ASP A 343 22.32 7.75 60.46
CA ASP A 343 21.07 8.24 61.05
C ASP A 343 20.27 7.04 61.59
N THR A 344 20.23 6.92 62.92
CA THR A 344 19.55 5.80 63.58
C THR A 344 18.02 5.96 63.63
N GLN A 345 17.49 7.08 63.16
CA GLN A 345 16.05 7.36 63.21
C GLN A 345 15.42 7.27 61.84
N LYS A 346 16.20 7.47 60.76
CA LYS A 346 15.62 7.63 59.41
C LYS A 346 16.36 6.80 58.38
N GLY A 347 15.60 5.99 57.68
CA GLY A 347 16.02 5.37 56.43
C GLY A 347 16.10 6.38 55.30
N ARG A 348 16.78 6.02 54.21
CA ARG A 348 16.94 6.87 53.02
C ARG A 348 16.71 6.12 51.73
N THR A 349 16.23 6.83 50.71
CA THR A 349 15.96 6.30 49.36
C THR A 349 16.54 7.24 48.31
N ALA A 350 17.13 6.69 47.28
CA ALA A 350 17.61 7.44 46.12
C ALA A 350 17.21 6.75 44.83
N ILE A 351 17.07 7.55 43.78
CA ILE A 351 16.82 7.08 42.45
C ILE A 351 18.06 7.38 41.60
N MET A 352 18.62 6.34 41.02
CA MET A 352 19.66 6.44 40.02
C MET A 352 19.02 6.34 38.65
N THR A 353 19.09 7.39 37.84
CA THR A 353 18.53 7.43 36.51
C THR A 353 19.64 7.33 35.47
N PHE A 354 19.53 6.35 34.61
CA PHE A 354 20.45 6.09 33.50
C PHE A 354 19.77 6.47 32.20
N LYS A 355 20.43 7.27 31.37
CA LYS A 355 19.88 7.76 30.12
C LYS A 355 20.89 7.55 29.01
N GLN A 356 20.47 6.87 27.93
CA GLN A 356 21.27 6.69 26.74
C GLN A 356 21.36 8.01 25.96
N VAL A 357 22.58 8.41 25.57
CA VAL A 357 22.85 9.75 25.01
C VAL A 357 22.16 9.94 23.66
N GLU A 358 22.25 8.93 22.77
CA GLU A 358 21.82 9.06 21.38
C GLU A 358 20.30 8.85 21.19
N SER A 359 19.62 8.12 22.06
CA SER A 359 18.20 7.74 21.87
C SER A 359 17.22 8.31 22.88
N ASN A 360 17.72 8.97 23.92
CA ASN A 360 16.92 9.41 25.07
C ASN A 360 16.21 8.29 25.85
N LYS A 361 16.46 7.00 25.55
CA LYS A 361 15.95 5.89 26.35
C LYS A 361 16.54 5.94 27.75
N SER A 362 15.71 5.73 28.75
CA SER A 362 16.14 5.80 30.17
C SER A 362 15.54 4.64 30.97
N ALA A 363 16.24 4.30 32.07
CA ALA A 363 15.77 3.38 33.09
C ALA A 363 16.33 3.81 34.44
N SER A 364 15.64 3.47 35.52
CA SER A 364 16.05 3.89 36.86
C SER A 364 16.16 2.70 37.81
N CYS A 365 17.10 2.80 38.74
CA CYS A 365 17.23 1.89 39.90
C CYS A 365 16.92 2.66 41.17
N THR A 366 15.96 2.18 41.95
CA THR A 366 15.65 2.73 43.28
C THR A 366 16.47 1.99 44.32
N VAL A 367 17.27 2.72 45.08
CA VAL A 367 18.09 2.19 46.20
C VAL A 367 17.47 2.63 47.49
N THR A 368 17.13 1.67 48.38
CA THR A 368 16.54 1.92 49.68
C THR A 368 17.47 1.38 50.76
N GLN A 369 17.75 2.20 51.77
CA GLN A 369 18.59 1.86 52.91
C GLN A 369 17.85 2.17 54.21
N PRO A 370 17.78 1.22 55.18
CA PRO A 370 17.15 1.47 56.49
C PRO A 370 17.96 2.45 57.34
N ALA A 371 17.37 2.87 58.42
CA ALA A 371 18.07 3.61 59.48
C ALA A 371 19.28 2.84 60.02
N GLY A 372 20.25 3.57 60.51
CA GLY A 372 21.44 3.01 61.14
C GLY A 372 21.11 2.18 62.38
N GLU A 373 22.00 1.25 62.70
CA GLU A 373 21.86 0.44 63.90
C GLU A 373 22.16 1.29 65.14
N VAL A 374 21.33 1.16 66.19
CA VAL A 374 21.61 1.72 67.49
C VAL A 374 22.57 0.77 68.23
N THR A 375 23.80 1.21 68.45
CA THR A 375 24.75 0.45 69.24
C THR A 375 24.57 0.80 70.70
N TYR A 376 24.03 -0.11 71.46
CA TYR A 376 23.96 0.06 72.92
C TYR A 376 25.33 -0.29 73.53
N GLY A 377 25.92 0.58 74.29
CA GLY A 377 27.12 0.27 75.06
C GLY A 377 26.85 -0.85 76.07
N ALA A 378 27.87 -1.61 76.37
CA ALA A 378 27.75 -2.63 77.45
C ALA A 378 27.32 -2.01 78.77
N TRP A 379 26.19 -2.45 79.28
CA TRP A 379 25.75 -2.03 80.61
C TRP A 379 26.60 -2.72 81.66
N SER A 380 27.36 -2.00 82.54
CA SER A 380 27.98 -2.58 83.72
C SER A 380 27.12 -2.25 84.96
N VAL A 381 26.56 -3.29 85.57
CA VAL A 381 25.86 -3.13 86.85
C VAL A 381 26.89 -3.38 87.96
N ALA A 382 27.31 -2.36 88.69
CA ALA A 382 28.10 -2.51 89.94
C ALA A 382 27.12 -2.81 91.06
N ILE A 383 27.10 -4.05 91.59
CA ILE A 383 26.38 -4.37 92.81
C ILE A 383 27.35 -4.15 94.01
N SER A 384 27.11 -3.09 94.76
CA SER A 384 27.79 -2.91 96.08
C SER A 384 26.96 -3.56 97.19
N ALA A 385 27.46 -4.67 97.72
CA ALA A 385 26.90 -5.25 98.97
C ALA A 385 27.46 -4.54 100.14
N SER A 386 26.63 -3.78 100.92
CA SER A 386 26.99 -3.35 102.25
C SER A 386 26.84 -4.46 103.24
N PRO A 387 27.86 -4.81 103.99
CA PRO A 387 27.72 -5.83 105.06
C PRO A 387 26.78 -5.35 106.11
N THR A 388 25.63 -5.99 106.30
CA THR A 388 24.79 -5.77 107.51
C THR A 388 25.37 -6.58 108.67
N THR A 389 25.94 -5.89 109.58
CA THR A 389 26.36 -6.49 110.87
C THR A 389 25.11 -6.78 111.69
N ILE A 390 24.80 -8.11 111.90
CA ILE A 390 23.77 -8.54 112.81
C ILE A 390 24.46 -8.61 114.17
N ALA A 391 24.11 -7.71 115.15
CA ALA A 391 24.52 -7.87 116.53
C ALA A 391 23.71 -8.98 117.21
N ALA A 392 24.39 -10.00 117.75
CA ALA A 392 23.81 -11.02 118.62
C ALA A 392 23.52 -10.43 120.00
N SER A 393 22.31 -10.63 120.49
CA SER A 393 21.90 -10.41 121.91
C SER A 393 21.82 -11.77 122.58
#